data_53958337a59b49de2c4db4cb978c4e32
#
_entry.id   53958337a59b49de2c4db4cb978c4e32
#
_cell.length_a   1.000
_cell.length_b   1.000
_cell.length_c   1.000
_cell.angle_alpha   90.00
_cell.angle_beta   90.00
_cell.angle_gamma   90.00
#
_symmetry.space_group_name_H-M   'P 1'
#
loop_
_entity.id
_entity.type
_entity.pdbx_description
1 polymer ?
#
loop_
_entity_poly.entity_id
_entity_poly.type
_entity_poly.pdbx_seq_one_letter_code
_entity_poly.pdbx_strand_id
1 'polypeptide(L)'
;MASVVSMKSLLEAGVHFGHQTRRWNPKMAPYIYTERNGIYIVDLQKTVKKLEEAYAFVRQLSENGQSLLFVGTKKQAQEAIKEEATRCGQYYVNARWLGVMMTNFKTMRTRVDRLNQLKAMQTDGTFDMLPKKEVMKHLGEIEKLEKYLGGVKDMKKLPGALFIVDTRKERNAIAEAHKLGIPVVAIADTNCDPDEIDYVIPGNDDAIRAIKLIASVMANAMLEGKQGEQMDEAAEAPAAE
;
A
#
# COMPACT_ATOMS: atom_id res chain seq x y z
N MET A 1 25.46 -8.23 4.83
CA MET A 1 24.11 -8.14 5.39
C MET A 1 23.29 -9.29 4.82
N ALA A 2 22.47 -9.96 5.61
CA ALA A 2 21.57 -10.98 5.08
C ALA A 2 20.57 -10.30 4.14
N SER A 3 20.35 -10.84 2.95
CA SER A 3 19.36 -10.32 1.99
C SER A 3 17.97 -10.40 2.62
N VAL A 4 17.20 -9.32 2.53
CA VAL A 4 15.83 -9.20 3.08
C VAL A 4 14.91 -10.29 2.51
N VAL A 5 15.15 -10.69 1.26
CA VAL A 5 14.40 -11.76 0.57
C VAL A 5 15.37 -12.59 -0.27
N SER A 6 15.21 -13.92 -0.23
CA SER A 6 16.01 -14.80 -1.07
C SER A 6 15.56 -14.74 -2.54
N MET A 7 16.50 -14.84 -3.47
CA MET A 7 16.19 -14.92 -4.90
C MET A 7 15.31 -16.14 -5.21
N LYS A 8 15.45 -17.21 -4.45
CA LYS A 8 14.63 -18.43 -4.57
C LYS A 8 13.16 -18.13 -4.26
N SER A 9 12.88 -17.39 -3.18
CA SER A 9 11.52 -17.01 -2.80
C SER A 9 10.85 -16.13 -3.87
N LEU A 10 11.61 -15.19 -4.47
CA LEU A 10 11.11 -14.35 -5.56
C LEU A 10 10.78 -15.18 -6.81
N LEU A 11 11.62 -16.16 -7.13
CA LEU A 11 11.40 -17.06 -8.27
C LEU A 11 10.15 -17.93 -8.06
N GLU A 12 10.01 -18.54 -6.89
CA GLU A 12 8.87 -19.40 -6.52
C GLU A 12 7.55 -18.63 -6.46
N ALA A 13 7.59 -17.37 -6.04
CA ALA A 13 6.43 -16.46 -6.06
C ALA A 13 6.07 -15.97 -7.47
N GLY A 14 6.91 -16.17 -8.48
CA GLY A 14 6.68 -15.75 -9.85
C GLY A 14 6.87 -14.25 -10.08
N VAL A 15 7.72 -13.58 -9.29
CA VAL A 15 8.01 -12.14 -9.40
C VAL A 15 8.67 -11.79 -10.72
N HIS A 16 9.40 -12.74 -11.32
CA HIS A 16 10.17 -12.54 -12.55
C HIS A 16 9.31 -12.50 -13.84
N PHE A 17 8.05 -12.89 -13.79
CA PHE A 17 7.16 -12.81 -14.96
C PHE A 17 6.67 -11.39 -15.17
N GLY A 18 6.91 -10.83 -16.35
CA GLY A 18 6.35 -9.55 -16.77
C GLY A 18 5.16 -9.71 -17.69
N HIS A 19 4.79 -8.65 -18.36
CA HIS A 19 3.71 -8.63 -19.33
C HIS A 19 4.18 -9.07 -20.74
N GLN A 20 3.21 -9.26 -21.63
CA GLN A 20 3.47 -9.53 -23.05
C GLN A 20 4.31 -8.41 -23.68
N THR A 21 5.24 -8.78 -24.57
CA THR A 21 6.19 -7.86 -25.22
C THR A 21 5.53 -6.65 -25.87
N ARG A 22 4.36 -6.82 -26.50
CA ARG A 22 3.61 -5.72 -27.12
C ARG A 22 3.08 -4.64 -26.17
N ARG A 23 3.07 -4.91 -24.85
CA ARG A 23 2.51 -3.99 -23.83
C ARG A 23 3.58 -3.30 -23.00
N TRP A 24 4.84 -3.55 -23.28
CA TRP A 24 5.92 -3.05 -22.45
C TRP A 24 6.11 -1.53 -22.55
N ASN A 25 6.79 -0.97 -21.58
CA ASN A 25 7.29 0.40 -21.63
C ASN A 25 8.81 0.36 -21.87
N PRO A 26 9.34 1.08 -22.89
CA PRO A 26 10.78 1.13 -23.19
C PRO A 26 11.64 1.57 -22.00
N LYS A 27 11.13 2.42 -21.12
CA LYS A 27 11.83 2.86 -19.91
C LYS A 27 12.10 1.72 -18.92
N MET A 28 11.37 0.61 -19.01
CA MET A 28 11.61 -0.59 -18.22
C MET A 28 12.74 -1.48 -18.74
N ALA A 29 13.32 -1.16 -19.90
CA ALA A 29 14.43 -1.92 -20.50
C ALA A 29 15.58 -2.22 -19.51
N PRO A 30 16.02 -1.29 -18.63
CA PRO A 30 17.08 -1.57 -17.66
C PRO A 30 16.74 -2.71 -16.68
N TYR A 31 15.47 -3.01 -16.45
CA TYR A 31 14.99 -4.01 -15.47
C TYR A 31 14.62 -5.34 -16.11
N ILE A 32 14.69 -5.44 -17.44
CA ILE A 32 14.35 -6.65 -18.19
C ILE A 32 15.62 -7.48 -18.39
N TYR A 33 15.54 -8.78 -18.07
CA TYR A 33 16.61 -9.73 -18.29
C TYR A 33 16.58 -10.32 -19.71
N THR A 34 15.42 -10.82 -20.16
CA THR A 34 15.23 -11.46 -21.46
C THR A 34 13.77 -11.51 -21.84
N GLU A 35 13.50 -12.00 -23.06
CA GLU A 35 12.18 -12.37 -23.53
C GLU A 35 12.08 -13.88 -23.67
N ARG A 36 10.94 -14.46 -23.27
CA ARG A 36 10.63 -15.86 -23.47
C ARG A 36 9.15 -16.06 -23.79
N ASN A 37 8.86 -16.72 -24.89
CA ASN A 37 7.48 -17.00 -25.34
C ASN A 37 6.57 -15.75 -25.45
N GLY A 38 7.12 -14.63 -25.91
CA GLY A 38 6.38 -13.37 -26.06
C GLY A 38 6.08 -12.65 -24.73
N ILE A 39 6.76 -13.03 -23.63
CA ILE A 39 6.65 -12.42 -22.30
C ILE A 39 8.03 -11.96 -21.86
N TYR A 40 8.13 -10.76 -21.32
CA TYR A 40 9.38 -10.28 -20.73
C TYR A 40 9.62 -10.91 -19.36
N ILE A 41 10.88 -11.20 -19.10
CA ILE A 41 11.37 -11.72 -17.80
C ILE A 41 12.12 -10.60 -17.10
N VAL A 42 11.71 -10.27 -15.91
CA VAL A 42 12.34 -9.25 -15.05
C VAL A 42 13.63 -9.79 -14.44
N ASP A 43 14.64 -8.94 -14.34
CA ASP A 43 15.92 -9.26 -13.72
C ASP A 43 15.81 -9.27 -12.19
N LEU A 44 15.75 -10.47 -11.61
CA LEU A 44 15.60 -10.65 -10.16
C LEU A 44 16.80 -10.13 -9.37
N GLN A 45 17.99 -10.03 -9.94
CA GLN A 45 19.14 -9.44 -9.24
C GLN A 45 18.92 -7.94 -8.99
N LYS A 46 18.33 -7.25 -9.96
CA LYS A 46 17.92 -5.85 -9.82
C LYS A 46 16.73 -5.71 -8.88
N THR A 47 15.77 -6.65 -8.95
CA THR A 47 14.64 -6.68 -8.02
C THR A 47 15.11 -6.76 -6.58
N VAL A 48 16.05 -7.66 -6.24
CA VAL A 48 16.59 -7.79 -4.87
C VAL A 48 17.19 -6.47 -4.40
N LYS A 49 18.08 -5.85 -5.20
CA LYS A 49 18.72 -4.57 -4.85
C LYS A 49 17.71 -3.46 -4.61
N LYS A 50 16.74 -3.32 -5.53
CA LYS A 50 15.71 -2.28 -5.44
C LYS A 50 14.74 -2.53 -4.29
N LEU A 51 14.46 -3.77 -3.99
CA LEU A 51 13.66 -4.15 -2.83
C LEU A 51 14.38 -3.84 -1.51
N GLU A 52 15.70 -4.04 -1.43
CA GLU A 52 16.52 -3.67 -0.27
C GLU A 52 16.58 -2.14 -0.08
N GLU A 53 16.70 -1.37 -1.17
CA GLU A 53 16.62 0.10 -1.12
C GLU A 53 15.25 0.56 -0.61
N ALA A 54 14.16 -0.01 -1.12
CA ALA A 54 12.80 0.30 -0.69
C ALA A 54 12.54 -0.11 0.77
N TYR A 55 13.07 -1.27 1.19
CA TYR A 55 12.99 -1.75 2.56
C TYR A 55 13.66 -0.80 3.54
N ALA A 56 14.89 -0.38 3.23
CA ALA A 56 15.64 0.55 4.07
C ALA A 56 14.91 1.89 4.21
N PHE A 57 14.34 2.41 3.13
CA PHE A 57 13.54 3.63 3.15
C PHE A 57 12.28 3.49 4.03
N VAL A 58 11.52 2.40 3.84
CA VAL A 58 10.28 2.17 4.61
C VAL A 58 10.57 1.94 6.09
N ARG A 59 11.68 1.26 6.43
CA ARG A 59 12.15 1.10 7.79
C ARG A 59 12.46 2.46 8.43
N GLN A 60 13.25 3.29 7.75
CA GLN A 60 13.57 4.64 8.22
C GLN A 60 12.32 5.53 8.36
N LEU A 61 11.34 5.37 7.45
CA LEU A 61 10.04 6.06 7.55
C LEU A 61 9.33 5.71 8.86
N SER A 62 9.34 4.41 9.23
CA SER A 62 8.74 3.91 10.47
C SER A 62 9.50 4.36 11.71
N GLU A 63 10.84 4.36 11.68
CA GLU A 63 11.70 4.90 12.76
C GLU A 63 11.41 6.38 13.04
N ASN A 64 10.98 7.14 12.03
CA ASN A 64 10.55 8.54 12.15
C ASN A 64 9.08 8.71 12.59
N GLY A 65 8.39 7.65 13.02
CA GLY A 65 6.99 7.69 13.44
C GLY A 65 6.01 8.02 12.31
N GLN A 66 6.41 7.89 11.04
CA GLN A 66 5.57 8.16 9.90
C GLN A 66 4.82 6.91 9.45
N SER A 67 3.65 7.10 8.85
CA SER A 67 2.80 6.00 8.38
C SER A 67 3.00 5.71 6.90
N LEU A 68 2.80 4.45 6.51
CA LEU A 68 2.77 3.97 5.14
C LEU A 68 1.31 3.70 4.73
N LEU A 69 0.90 4.19 3.56
CA LEU A 69 -0.41 3.87 2.99
C LEU A 69 -0.26 2.81 1.90
N PHE A 70 -0.81 1.63 2.13
CA PHE A 70 -0.83 0.54 1.16
C PHE A 70 -1.97 0.72 0.18
N VAL A 71 -1.68 0.74 -1.12
CA VAL A 71 -2.65 0.96 -2.19
C VAL A 71 -2.60 -0.17 -3.22
N GLY A 72 -3.73 -0.84 -3.42
CA GLY A 72 -3.83 -1.91 -4.41
C GLY A 72 -5.28 -2.31 -4.65
N THR A 73 -5.90 -1.71 -5.68
CA THR A 73 -7.30 -1.97 -6.01
C THR A 73 -7.50 -3.11 -7.02
N LYS A 74 -6.41 -3.69 -7.54
CA LYS A 74 -6.43 -4.86 -8.40
C LYS A 74 -6.96 -6.07 -7.64
N LYS A 75 -7.83 -6.88 -8.24
CA LYS A 75 -8.45 -8.04 -7.56
C LYS A 75 -7.41 -8.95 -6.89
N GLN A 76 -6.27 -9.16 -7.55
CA GLN A 76 -5.17 -9.97 -7.06
C GLN A 76 -4.44 -9.37 -5.85
N ALA A 77 -4.51 -8.04 -5.68
CA ALA A 77 -3.82 -7.31 -4.62
C ALA A 77 -4.69 -7.04 -3.38
N GLN A 78 -6.01 -6.98 -3.55
CA GLN A 78 -6.95 -6.48 -2.53
C GLN A 78 -6.80 -7.16 -1.17
N GLU A 79 -6.69 -8.49 -1.16
CA GLU A 79 -6.59 -9.27 0.08
C GLU A 79 -5.21 -9.13 0.71
N ALA A 80 -4.15 -9.29 -0.09
CA ALA A 80 -2.78 -9.18 0.38
C ALA A 80 -2.48 -7.79 0.98
N ILE A 81 -2.94 -6.72 0.33
CA ILE A 81 -2.80 -5.35 0.82
C ILE A 81 -3.52 -5.15 2.14
N LYS A 82 -4.76 -5.63 2.28
CA LYS A 82 -5.52 -5.53 3.53
C LYS A 82 -4.86 -6.32 4.66
N GLU A 83 -4.48 -7.58 4.39
CA GLU A 83 -3.86 -8.47 5.37
C GLU A 83 -2.55 -7.87 5.91
N GLU A 84 -1.64 -7.48 5.01
CA GLU A 84 -0.32 -7.01 5.39
C GLU A 84 -0.34 -5.61 6.05
N ALA A 85 -1.16 -4.69 5.56
CA ALA A 85 -1.34 -3.39 6.19
C ALA A 85 -1.94 -3.53 7.60
N THR A 86 -2.94 -4.40 7.78
CA THR A 86 -3.53 -4.67 9.09
C THR A 86 -2.52 -5.31 10.04
N ARG A 87 -1.68 -6.24 9.53
CA ARG A 87 -0.64 -6.92 10.33
C ARG A 87 0.38 -5.95 10.92
N CYS A 88 0.79 -4.93 10.16
CA CYS A 88 1.74 -3.92 10.64
C CYS A 88 1.09 -2.68 11.25
N GLY A 89 -0.25 -2.64 11.37
CA GLY A 89 -0.98 -1.52 11.94
C GLY A 89 -0.95 -0.26 11.07
N GLN A 90 -0.83 -0.43 9.74
CA GLN A 90 -0.80 0.64 8.77
C GLN A 90 -2.13 0.79 8.02
N TYR A 91 -2.25 1.85 7.21
CA TYR A 91 -3.46 2.18 6.47
C TYR A 91 -3.48 1.52 5.10
N TYR A 92 -4.68 1.29 4.54
CA TYR A 92 -4.80 0.70 3.20
C TYR A 92 -6.01 1.20 2.41
N VAL A 93 -5.86 1.16 1.09
CA VAL A 93 -6.93 1.34 0.11
C VAL A 93 -6.89 0.16 -0.85
N ASN A 94 -7.86 -0.75 -0.73
CA ASN A 94 -7.90 -1.99 -1.52
C ASN A 94 -9.12 -2.12 -2.44
N ALA A 95 -10.14 -1.27 -2.32
CA ALA A 95 -11.34 -1.37 -3.16
C ALA A 95 -11.30 -0.43 -4.36
N ARG A 96 -11.17 0.88 -4.12
CA ARG A 96 -11.07 1.91 -5.14
C ARG A 96 -10.42 3.16 -4.56
N TRP A 97 -9.47 3.75 -5.27
CA TRP A 97 -8.99 5.09 -4.96
C TRP A 97 -10.11 6.12 -5.26
N LEU A 98 -10.52 6.85 -4.25
CA LEU A 98 -11.45 7.94 -4.42
C LEU A 98 -10.65 9.17 -4.85
N GLY A 99 -10.98 9.76 -6.00
CA GLY A 99 -10.27 10.95 -6.49
C GLY A 99 -10.19 12.06 -5.44
N VAL A 100 -9.05 12.76 -5.40
CA VAL A 100 -8.71 13.81 -4.42
C VAL A 100 -8.69 13.36 -2.96
N MET A 101 -8.38 12.07 -2.74
CA MET A 101 -8.42 11.44 -1.41
C MET A 101 -7.39 12.04 -0.46
N MET A 102 -6.20 12.36 -0.94
CA MET A 102 -5.13 13.02 -0.16
C MET A 102 -5.11 14.52 -0.40
N THR A 103 -5.28 14.97 -1.63
CA THR A 103 -5.29 16.41 -1.97
C THR A 103 -6.46 17.18 -1.38
N ASN A 104 -7.56 16.50 -1.04
CA ASN A 104 -8.67 17.05 -0.27
C ASN A 104 -8.94 16.23 0.99
N PHE A 105 -7.90 16.04 1.77
CA PHE A 105 -7.91 15.23 2.99
C PHE A 105 -8.98 15.67 4.01
N LYS A 106 -9.23 16.99 4.14
CA LYS A 106 -10.26 17.53 5.03
C LYS A 106 -11.66 16.99 4.67
N THR A 107 -12.01 16.99 3.39
CA THR A 107 -13.31 16.44 2.95
C THR A 107 -13.37 14.93 3.12
N MET A 108 -12.28 14.23 2.90
CA MET A 108 -12.20 12.80 3.16
C MET A 108 -12.45 12.49 4.64
N ARG A 109 -11.89 13.28 5.57
CA ARG A 109 -12.14 13.15 7.01
C ARG A 109 -13.61 13.34 7.37
N THR A 110 -14.31 14.30 6.80
CA THR A 110 -15.77 14.46 7.07
C THR A 110 -16.58 13.24 6.65
N ARG A 111 -16.16 12.50 5.62
CA ARG A 111 -16.79 11.23 5.23
C ARG A 111 -16.50 10.09 6.22
N VAL A 112 -15.29 10.05 6.75
CA VAL A 112 -14.92 9.13 7.84
C VAL A 112 -15.72 9.45 9.12
N ASP A 113 -15.85 10.72 9.49
CA ASP A 113 -16.65 11.15 10.64
C ASP A 113 -18.11 10.75 10.46
N ARG A 114 -18.66 10.87 9.24
CA ARG A 114 -19.99 10.37 8.91
C ARG A 114 -20.13 8.86 9.10
N LEU A 115 -19.12 8.08 8.70
CA LEU A 115 -19.11 6.63 8.93
C LEU A 115 -19.15 6.31 10.43
N ASN A 116 -18.32 6.99 11.23
CA ASN A 116 -18.26 6.80 12.67
C ASN A 116 -19.58 7.20 13.34
N GLN A 117 -20.22 8.30 12.91
CA GLN A 117 -21.53 8.73 13.38
C GLN A 117 -22.61 7.66 13.10
N LEU A 118 -22.66 7.13 11.87
CA LEU A 118 -23.65 6.10 11.52
C LEU A 118 -23.43 4.81 12.29
N LYS A 119 -22.18 4.42 12.55
CA LYS A 119 -21.86 3.26 13.40
C LYS A 119 -22.26 3.50 14.86
N ALA A 120 -22.05 4.69 15.40
CA ALA A 120 -22.53 5.04 16.73
C ALA A 120 -24.06 4.95 16.83
N MET A 121 -24.79 5.50 15.83
CA MET A 121 -26.26 5.40 15.77
C MET A 121 -26.78 3.96 15.69
N GLN A 122 -25.97 3.04 15.12
CA GLN A 122 -26.31 1.63 15.07
C GLN A 122 -26.15 0.95 16.44
N THR A 123 -25.16 1.39 17.23
CA THR A 123 -24.85 0.78 18.55
C THR A 123 -25.66 1.37 19.68
N ASP A 124 -26.10 2.61 19.62
CA ASP A 124 -26.87 3.32 20.65
C ASP A 124 -28.39 3.10 20.57
N GLY A 125 -28.86 2.26 19.61
CA GLY A 125 -30.28 1.95 19.43
C GLY A 125 -31.06 3.02 18.67
N THR A 126 -30.44 4.08 18.16
CA THR A 126 -31.10 5.12 17.39
C THR A 126 -31.82 4.55 16.15
N PHE A 127 -31.28 3.48 15.56
CA PHE A 127 -31.90 2.81 14.39
C PHE A 127 -33.26 2.19 14.71
N ASP A 128 -33.53 1.81 15.95
CA ASP A 128 -34.81 1.22 16.36
C ASP A 128 -35.95 2.24 16.37
N MET A 129 -35.60 3.54 16.47
CA MET A 129 -36.56 4.66 16.43
C MET A 129 -36.85 5.18 15.03
N LEU A 130 -36.08 4.74 14.02
CA LEU A 130 -36.21 5.21 12.65
C LEU A 130 -37.14 4.32 11.81
N PRO A 131 -37.80 4.89 10.78
CA PRO A 131 -38.54 4.11 9.79
C PRO A 131 -37.64 3.09 9.10
N LYS A 132 -38.11 1.86 8.85
CA LYS A 132 -37.35 0.78 8.21
C LYS A 132 -36.64 1.20 6.91
N LYS A 133 -37.27 2.09 6.11
CA LYS A 133 -36.69 2.60 4.85
C LYS A 133 -35.42 3.44 5.10
N GLU A 134 -35.39 4.24 6.15
CA GLU A 134 -34.23 5.07 6.51
C GLU A 134 -33.11 4.19 7.09
N VAL A 135 -33.45 3.23 7.94
CA VAL A 135 -32.45 2.24 8.45
C VAL A 135 -31.75 1.53 7.31
N MET A 136 -32.50 1.00 6.33
CA MET A 136 -31.93 0.34 5.15
C MET A 136 -31.01 1.26 4.35
N LYS A 137 -31.37 2.54 4.21
CA LYS A 137 -30.53 3.55 3.54
C LYS A 137 -29.22 3.78 4.30
N HIS A 138 -29.28 3.91 5.62
CA HIS A 138 -28.09 4.12 6.47
C HIS A 138 -27.20 2.88 6.50
N LEU A 139 -27.76 1.67 6.56
CA LEU A 139 -26.98 0.43 6.45
C LEU A 139 -26.23 0.32 5.11
N GLY A 140 -26.89 0.64 4.01
CA GLY A 140 -26.24 0.69 2.69
C GLY A 140 -25.16 1.80 2.57
N GLU A 141 -25.34 2.92 3.28
CA GLU A 141 -24.33 3.98 3.38
C GLU A 141 -23.11 3.51 4.18
N ILE A 142 -23.32 2.85 5.33
CA ILE A 142 -22.26 2.25 6.16
C ILE A 142 -21.44 1.25 5.35
N GLU A 143 -22.11 0.29 4.70
CA GLU A 143 -21.43 -0.71 3.88
C GLU A 143 -20.55 -0.08 2.79
N LYS A 144 -21.08 0.91 2.10
CA LYS A 144 -20.37 1.64 1.06
C LYS A 144 -19.17 2.41 1.60
N LEU A 145 -19.34 3.14 2.70
CA LEU A 145 -18.26 3.91 3.31
C LEU A 145 -17.18 2.99 3.90
N GLU A 146 -17.56 1.90 4.59
CA GLU A 146 -16.61 0.92 5.12
C GLU A 146 -15.80 0.26 4.03
N LYS A 147 -16.43 -0.11 2.91
CA LYS A 147 -15.76 -0.70 1.76
C LYS A 147 -14.67 0.18 1.18
N TYR A 148 -14.88 1.51 1.13
CA TYR A 148 -13.94 2.44 0.47
C TYR A 148 -13.01 3.16 1.45
N LEU A 149 -13.44 3.42 2.67
CA LEU A 149 -12.71 4.23 3.65
C LEU A 149 -12.31 3.44 4.90
N GLY A 150 -12.77 2.19 5.04
CA GLY A 150 -12.49 1.38 6.23
C GLY A 150 -11.01 1.25 6.57
N GLY A 151 -10.15 1.12 5.56
CA GLY A 151 -8.69 1.02 5.76
C GLY A 151 -7.99 2.33 6.10
N VAL A 152 -8.66 3.47 5.97
CA VAL A 152 -8.10 4.80 6.26
C VAL A 152 -8.88 5.57 7.34
N LYS A 153 -9.85 4.90 8.00
CA LYS A 153 -10.72 5.54 8.99
C LYS A 153 -9.95 6.15 10.16
N ASP A 154 -8.87 5.51 10.59
CA ASP A 154 -8.06 5.93 11.74
C ASP A 154 -6.91 6.87 11.35
N MET A 155 -6.74 7.17 10.06
CA MET A 155 -5.70 8.04 9.54
C MET A 155 -5.98 9.50 9.88
N LYS A 156 -5.21 10.06 10.82
CA LYS A 156 -5.38 11.44 11.32
C LYS A 156 -4.56 12.48 10.54
N LYS A 157 -3.46 12.04 9.93
CA LYS A 157 -2.52 12.85 9.14
C LYS A 157 -2.28 12.20 7.79
N LEU A 158 -1.77 12.95 6.83
CA LEU A 158 -1.31 12.38 5.56
C LEU A 158 -0.20 11.35 5.81
N PRO A 159 -0.12 10.29 5.00
CA PRO A 159 0.94 9.28 5.13
C PRO A 159 2.28 9.87 4.72
N GLY A 160 3.37 9.33 5.28
CA GLY A 160 4.72 9.72 4.92
C GLY A 160 5.19 9.12 3.60
N ALA A 161 4.60 8.00 3.16
CA ALA A 161 4.83 7.39 1.85
C ALA A 161 3.64 6.53 1.41
N LEU A 162 3.58 6.22 0.11
CA LEU A 162 2.64 5.25 -0.46
C LEU A 162 3.39 4.00 -0.91
N PHE A 163 2.80 2.82 -0.63
CA PHE A 163 3.18 1.57 -1.29
C PHE A 163 2.09 1.18 -2.27
N ILE A 164 2.42 1.09 -3.56
CA ILE A 164 1.45 0.93 -4.65
C ILE A 164 1.67 -0.37 -5.41
N VAL A 165 0.58 -1.09 -5.67
CA VAL A 165 0.54 -2.24 -6.57
C VAL A 165 -0.23 -1.86 -7.84
N ASP A 166 0.40 -2.03 -9.00
CA ASP A 166 -0.10 -1.63 -10.32
C ASP A 166 -0.20 -0.10 -10.50
N THR A 167 0.91 0.52 -10.88
CA THR A 167 1.01 1.98 -11.05
C THR A 167 0.11 2.53 -12.15
N ARG A 168 -0.18 1.73 -13.18
CA ARG A 168 -1.08 2.15 -14.27
C ARG A 168 -2.51 2.32 -13.80
N LYS A 169 -2.96 1.42 -12.92
CA LYS A 169 -4.30 1.46 -12.36
C LYS A 169 -4.44 2.54 -11.30
N GLU A 170 -3.42 2.73 -10.50
CA GLU A 170 -3.41 3.67 -9.38
C GLU A 170 -2.80 5.03 -9.74
N ARG A 171 -2.81 5.41 -11.02
CA ARG A 171 -2.23 6.65 -11.54
C ARG A 171 -2.73 7.91 -10.81
N ASN A 172 -3.99 7.91 -10.38
CA ASN A 172 -4.56 9.03 -9.63
C ASN A 172 -3.91 9.16 -8.23
N ALA A 173 -3.59 8.03 -7.57
CA ALA A 173 -2.90 8.04 -6.29
C ALA A 173 -1.48 8.59 -6.42
N ILE A 174 -0.75 8.18 -7.47
CA ILE A 174 0.59 8.66 -7.80
C ILE A 174 0.57 10.16 -8.08
N ALA A 175 -0.35 10.65 -8.91
CA ALA A 175 -0.47 12.06 -9.23
C ALA A 175 -0.77 12.93 -7.99
N GLU A 176 -1.59 12.43 -7.06
CA GLU A 176 -1.84 13.11 -5.79
C GLU A 176 -0.62 13.09 -4.86
N ALA A 177 0.11 11.97 -4.81
CA ALA A 177 1.34 11.84 -4.03
C ALA A 177 2.39 12.85 -4.51
N HIS A 178 2.66 12.91 -5.81
CA HIS A 178 3.59 13.88 -6.40
C HIS A 178 3.20 15.32 -6.09
N LYS A 179 1.90 15.65 -6.20
CA LYS A 179 1.40 17.00 -5.90
C LYS A 179 1.65 17.41 -4.44
N LEU A 180 1.68 16.45 -3.53
CA LEU A 180 1.87 16.65 -2.10
C LEU A 180 3.33 16.42 -1.65
N GLY A 181 4.22 16.02 -2.57
CA GLY A 181 5.61 15.67 -2.25
C GLY A 181 5.74 14.41 -1.38
N ILE A 182 4.79 13.47 -1.50
CA ILE A 182 4.79 12.20 -0.76
C ILE A 182 5.49 11.15 -1.61
N PRO A 183 6.57 10.52 -1.12
CA PRO A 183 7.31 9.48 -1.85
C PRO A 183 6.45 8.27 -2.18
N VAL A 184 6.70 7.69 -3.36
CA VAL A 184 6.01 6.53 -3.89
C VAL A 184 6.96 5.34 -3.98
N VAL A 185 6.64 4.27 -3.27
CA VAL A 185 7.24 2.94 -3.41
C VAL A 185 6.26 2.09 -4.21
N ALA A 186 6.68 1.47 -5.31
CA ALA A 186 5.73 0.69 -6.10
C ALA A 186 6.33 -0.56 -6.74
N ILE A 187 5.49 -1.59 -6.87
CA ILE A 187 5.77 -2.74 -7.74
C ILE A 187 5.57 -2.26 -9.18
N ALA A 188 6.64 -2.31 -9.96
CA ALA A 188 6.65 -1.90 -11.36
C ALA A 188 6.83 -3.12 -12.27
N ASP A 189 5.78 -3.49 -12.99
CA ASP A 189 5.84 -4.49 -14.04
C ASP A 189 6.39 -3.85 -15.35
N THR A 190 6.68 -4.66 -16.32
CA THR A 190 7.30 -4.26 -17.59
C THR A 190 6.47 -3.27 -18.43
N ASN A 191 5.21 -3.03 -18.09
CA ASN A 191 4.30 -2.09 -18.75
C ASN A 191 4.22 -0.72 -18.04
N CYS A 192 4.92 -0.53 -16.92
CA CYS A 192 4.86 0.68 -16.09
C CYS A 192 5.87 1.75 -16.53
N ASP A 193 5.69 2.99 -16.08
CA ASP A 193 6.69 4.05 -16.20
C ASP A 193 7.47 4.16 -14.89
N PRO A 194 8.76 3.79 -14.84
CA PRO A 194 9.55 3.85 -13.62
C PRO A 194 9.86 5.29 -13.16
N ASP A 195 9.77 6.28 -14.04
CA ASP A 195 10.06 7.68 -13.72
C ASP A 195 8.99 8.32 -12.81
N GLU A 196 7.80 7.71 -12.74
CA GLU A 196 6.71 8.12 -11.85
C GLU A 196 6.87 7.56 -10.42
N ILE A 197 7.96 6.83 -10.12
CA ILE A 197 8.14 6.07 -8.87
C ILE A 197 9.46 6.44 -8.23
N ASP A 198 9.46 6.82 -6.95
CA ASP A 198 10.70 7.15 -6.24
C ASP A 198 11.51 5.90 -5.88
N TYR A 199 10.82 4.83 -5.45
CA TYR A 199 11.42 3.54 -5.11
C TYR A 199 10.79 2.44 -5.95
N VAL A 200 11.39 2.16 -7.09
CA VAL A 200 10.93 1.15 -8.06
C VAL A 200 11.29 -0.24 -7.56
N ILE A 201 10.30 -1.13 -7.44
CA ILE A 201 10.51 -2.56 -7.19
C ILE A 201 10.10 -3.30 -8.46
N PRO A 202 11.05 -3.68 -9.35
CA PRO A 202 10.73 -4.38 -10.58
C PRO A 202 10.16 -5.76 -10.27
N GLY A 203 8.97 -6.06 -10.80
CA GLY A 203 8.35 -7.36 -10.54
C GLY A 203 6.92 -7.46 -11.03
N ASN A 204 6.36 -8.65 -10.90
CA ASN A 204 5.02 -9.01 -11.34
C ASN A 204 3.95 -8.41 -10.42
N ASP A 205 3.06 -7.62 -10.99
CA ASP A 205 1.92 -7.01 -10.30
C ASP A 205 0.60 -7.77 -10.51
N ASP A 206 0.62 -8.91 -11.25
CA ASP A 206 -0.54 -9.77 -11.53
C ASP A 206 -0.59 -11.03 -10.66
N ALA A 207 0.55 -11.53 -10.21
CA ALA A 207 0.64 -12.76 -9.43
C ALA A 207 0.35 -12.51 -7.95
N ILE A 208 -0.70 -13.12 -7.41
CA ILE A 208 -1.10 -12.98 -5.99
C ILE A 208 0.07 -13.29 -5.04
N ARG A 209 0.86 -14.34 -5.33
CA ARG A 209 2.01 -14.72 -4.50
C ARG A 209 3.14 -13.70 -4.54
N ALA A 210 3.39 -13.10 -5.71
CA ALA A 210 4.40 -12.04 -5.87
C ALA A 210 4.00 -10.79 -5.09
N ILE A 211 2.76 -10.35 -5.25
CA ILE A 211 2.21 -9.19 -4.54
C ILE A 211 2.27 -9.42 -3.02
N LYS A 212 1.81 -10.58 -2.54
CA LYS A 212 1.81 -10.91 -1.11
C LYS A 212 3.23 -10.92 -0.55
N LEU A 213 4.20 -11.52 -1.26
CA LEU A 213 5.59 -11.56 -0.83
C LEU A 213 6.17 -10.15 -0.68
N ILE A 214 6.02 -9.29 -1.70
CA ILE A 214 6.57 -7.92 -1.66
C ILE A 214 5.84 -7.07 -0.62
N ALA A 215 4.51 -7.16 -0.52
CA ALA A 215 3.74 -6.47 0.50
C ALA A 215 4.14 -6.89 1.92
N SER A 216 4.40 -8.19 2.15
CA SER A 216 4.86 -8.69 3.45
C SER A 216 6.25 -8.15 3.82
N VAL A 217 7.13 -7.96 2.84
CA VAL A 217 8.45 -7.36 3.04
C VAL A 217 8.31 -5.89 3.47
N MET A 218 7.44 -5.12 2.82
CA MET A 218 7.19 -3.74 3.22
C MET A 218 6.54 -3.64 4.61
N ALA A 219 5.64 -4.55 4.93
CA ALA A 219 5.05 -4.63 6.26
C ALA A 219 6.08 -5.00 7.35
N ASN A 220 7.04 -5.89 7.04
CA ASN A 220 8.13 -6.23 7.94
C ASN A 220 9.05 -5.02 8.19
N ALA A 221 9.35 -4.23 7.16
CA ALA A 221 10.11 -2.99 7.30
C ALA A 221 9.43 -2.01 8.27
N MET A 222 8.11 -1.84 8.17
CA MET A 222 7.34 -1.01 9.10
C MET A 222 7.38 -1.54 10.54
N LEU A 223 7.29 -2.86 10.73
CA LEU A 223 7.36 -3.48 12.06
C LEU A 223 8.75 -3.36 12.68
N GLU A 224 9.81 -3.58 11.89
CA GLU A 224 11.20 -3.45 12.35
C GLU A 224 11.53 -2.01 12.78
N GLY A 225 11.15 -1.00 11.97
CA GLY A 225 11.35 0.40 12.32
C GLY A 225 10.59 0.80 13.59
N LYS A 226 9.37 0.30 13.80
CA LYS A 226 8.60 0.56 15.01
C LYS A 226 9.21 -0.08 16.27
N GLN A 227 9.86 -1.23 16.14
CA GLN A 227 10.59 -1.86 17.25
C GLN A 227 11.85 -1.06 17.62
N GLY A 228 12.55 -0.50 16.61
CA GLY A 228 13.68 0.41 16.81
C GLY A 228 13.28 1.65 17.60
N GLU A 229 12.19 2.34 17.21
CA GLU A 229 11.65 3.49 17.91
C GLU A 229 11.35 3.20 19.41
N GLN A 230 10.72 2.07 19.71
CA GLN A 230 10.42 1.67 21.10
C GLN A 230 11.69 1.39 21.93
N MET A 231 12.74 0.88 21.31
CA MET A 231 14.03 0.65 21.99
C MET A 231 14.75 1.97 22.29
N ASP A 232 14.70 2.92 21.38
CA ASP A 232 15.32 4.23 21.54
C ASP A 232 14.57 5.08 22.59
N GLU A 233 13.22 5.07 22.57
CA GLU A 233 12.42 5.73 23.61
C GLU A 233 12.66 5.11 25.01
N ALA A 234 12.83 3.79 25.07
CA ALA A 234 13.14 3.11 26.35
C ALA A 234 14.57 3.41 26.85
N ALA A 235 15.50 3.71 25.95
CA ALA A 235 16.88 4.08 26.28
C ALA A 235 17.01 5.55 26.71
N GLU A 236 16.13 6.44 26.22
CA GLU A 236 16.08 7.86 26.57
C GLU A 236 15.24 8.16 27.81
N ALA A 237 14.45 7.21 28.32
CA ALA A 237 13.68 7.38 29.54
C ALA A 237 14.66 7.54 30.73
N PRO A 238 14.65 8.69 31.44
CA PRO A 238 15.51 8.85 32.60
C PRO A 238 15.14 7.82 33.66
N ALA A 239 16.15 7.13 34.18
CA ALA A 239 15.99 6.25 35.33
C ALA A 239 15.35 7.09 36.46
N ALA A 240 14.10 6.80 36.75
CA ALA A 240 13.41 7.41 37.89
C ALA A 240 14.09 6.88 39.16
N GLU A 241 14.82 7.76 39.85
CA GLU A 241 15.24 7.60 41.23
C GLU A 241 14.05 7.62 42.17
#